data_47f8ebc1a1ee01b211fa52186a48eb0c
#
_entry.id   47f8ebc1a1ee01b211fa52186a48eb0c
#
_cell.length_a   1.000
_cell.length_b   1.000
_cell.length_c   1.000
_cell.angle_alpha   90.00
_cell.angle_beta   90.00
_cell.angle_gamma   90.00
#
_symmetry.space_group_name_H-M   'P 1'
#
loop_
_entity.id
_entity.type
_entity.pdbx_description
1 polymer ?
#
loop_
_entity_poly.entity_id
_entity_poly.type
_entity_poly.pdbx_seq_one_letter_code
_entity_poly.pdbx_strand_id
1 'polypeptide(L)'
;MKKNIVWWPAVVNDAHKDKYGGYDYFEYSRKTREYWCKKNDVLFIPFTEPVEKDLFKYRINWQKIIFLFDELERMNVDYDQIALVDSSFMIRWDTPNFFEMTDRKFTACRDMDNMRWIYDSIQGYKDIFDGFELDQSKYVNSGFMVFNEEHKEMIQGFKSFYLDNIDEFIDLQDNKVKKGNEQTPLNYWLQKNKVDVNIDLPLPFKLTHLQR
;
A
#
# COMPACT_ATOMS: atom_id res chain seq x y z
N MET A 1 -5.63 -24.25 -8.29
CA MET A 1 -5.95 -23.70 -6.97
C MET A 1 -5.42 -22.27 -6.95
N LYS A 2 -6.25 -21.28 -6.62
CA LYS A 2 -5.81 -19.88 -6.49
C LYS A 2 -4.73 -19.80 -5.40
N LYS A 3 -3.67 -19.03 -5.64
CA LYS A 3 -2.57 -18.81 -4.67
C LYS A 3 -2.66 -17.44 -4.04
N ASN A 4 -2.13 -17.32 -2.83
CA ASN A 4 -1.85 -16.02 -2.25
C ASN A 4 -0.67 -15.36 -2.98
N ILE A 5 -0.69 -14.03 -3.06
CA ILE A 5 0.31 -13.23 -3.78
C ILE A 5 0.96 -12.24 -2.82
N VAL A 6 2.28 -12.08 -2.89
CA VAL A 6 2.98 -10.89 -2.41
C VAL A 6 3.29 -10.00 -3.61
N TRP A 7 2.62 -8.85 -3.64
CA TRP A 7 2.85 -7.76 -4.59
C TRP A 7 3.95 -6.84 -4.08
N TRP A 8 5.02 -6.72 -4.84
CA TRP A 8 6.19 -5.95 -4.46
C TRP A 8 6.40 -4.73 -5.35
N PRO A 9 5.98 -3.52 -4.92
CA PRO A 9 6.14 -2.31 -5.71
C PRO A 9 7.57 -1.77 -5.59
N ALA A 10 8.42 -2.08 -6.56
CA ALA A 10 9.83 -1.69 -6.60
C ALA A 10 10.19 -0.93 -7.88
N VAL A 11 9.36 0.04 -8.27
CA VAL A 11 9.66 0.92 -9.40
C VAL A 11 10.79 1.87 -9.03
N VAL A 12 11.88 1.83 -9.82
CA VAL A 12 13.04 2.69 -9.64
C VAL A 12 12.97 3.84 -10.64
N ASN A 13 12.90 5.06 -10.15
CA ASN A 13 13.05 6.28 -10.94
C ASN A 13 14.50 6.83 -10.86
N ASP A 14 14.80 7.87 -11.62
CA ASP A 14 16.15 8.44 -11.65
C ASP A 14 16.59 8.99 -10.28
N ALA A 15 15.66 9.60 -9.52
CA ALA A 15 15.96 10.06 -8.17
C ALA A 15 16.33 8.91 -7.21
N HIS A 16 15.77 7.72 -7.39
CA HIS A 16 16.19 6.54 -6.65
C HIS A 16 17.56 6.04 -7.07
N LYS A 17 17.88 6.06 -8.38
CA LYS A 17 19.19 5.68 -8.89
C LYS A 17 20.28 6.55 -8.28
N ASP A 18 20.06 7.86 -8.30
CA ASP A 18 21.03 8.84 -7.82
C ASP A 18 21.23 8.79 -6.30
N LYS A 19 20.14 8.60 -5.56
CA LYS A 19 20.17 8.66 -4.08
C LYS A 19 20.49 7.33 -3.42
N TYR A 20 20.02 6.21 -3.98
CA TYR A 20 20.02 4.91 -3.31
C TYR A 20 20.72 3.79 -4.11
N GLY A 21 21.36 4.08 -5.24
CA GLY A 21 21.99 3.06 -6.07
C GLY A 21 21.00 2.17 -6.85
N GLY A 22 19.81 2.68 -7.13
CA GLY A 22 18.82 1.98 -7.96
C GLY A 22 18.23 0.74 -7.28
N TYR A 23 18.20 -0.38 -8.01
CA TYR A 23 17.64 -1.64 -7.50
C TYR A 23 18.44 -2.26 -6.36
N ASP A 24 19.71 -1.96 -6.23
CA ASP A 24 20.55 -2.49 -5.15
C ASP A 24 20.01 -2.14 -3.77
N TYR A 25 19.37 -0.97 -3.65
CA TYR A 25 18.69 -0.55 -2.43
C TYR A 25 17.60 -1.54 -1.98
N PHE A 26 16.93 -2.18 -2.95
CA PHE A 26 15.83 -3.10 -2.67
C PHE A 26 16.25 -4.58 -2.62
N GLU A 27 17.51 -4.89 -2.91
CA GLU A 27 17.97 -6.27 -3.07
C GLU A 27 17.76 -7.11 -1.81
N TYR A 28 18.05 -6.56 -0.63
CA TYR A 28 17.80 -7.27 0.62
C TYR A 28 16.32 -7.52 0.88
N SER A 29 15.49 -6.51 0.66
CA SER A 29 14.05 -6.65 0.86
C SER A 29 13.46 -7.65 -0.14
N ARG A 30 13.92 -7.68 -1.39
CA ARG A 30 13.55 -8.67 -2.40
C ARG A 30 13.88 -10.09 -1.94
N LYS A 31 15.11 -10.34 -1.51
CA LYS A 31 15.55 -11.67 -1.03
C LYS A 31 14.73 -12.17 0.15
N THR A 32 14.39 -11.31 1.10
CA THR A 32 13.58 -11.71 2.26
C THR A 32 12.18 -12.14 1.84
N ARG A 33 11.57 -11.46 0.85
CA ARG A 33 10.26 -11.83 0.31
C ARG A 33 10.30 -13.13 -0.48
N GLU A 34 11.26 -13.27 -1.39
CA GLU A 34 11.42 -14.51 -2.17
C GLU A 34 11.55 -15.72 -1.25
N TYR A 35 12.37 -15.60 -0.21
CA TYR A 35 12.52 -16.66 0.79
C TYR A 35 11.21 -16.97 1.49
N TRP A 36 10.52 -15.93 2.01
CA TRP A 36 9.26 -16.09 2.75
C TRP A 36 8.14 -16.65 1.87
N CYS A 37 8.01 -16.15 0.64
CA CYS A 37 7.03 -16.62 -0.33
C CYS A 37 7.24 -18.10 -0.68
N LYS A 38 8.50 -18.47 -0.94
CA LYS A 38 8.86 -19.88 -1.22
C LYS A 38 8.52 -20.79 -0.04
N LYS A 39 8.81 -20.36 1.20
CA LYS A 39 8.53 -21.12 2.43
C LYS A 39 7.03 -21.35 2.64
N ASN A 40 6.19 -20.39 2.27
CA ASN A 40 4.75 -20.41 2.53
C ASN A 40 3.90 -20.77 1.29
N ASP A 41 4.50 -21.21 0.19
CA ASP A 41 3.84 -21.50 -1.10
C ASP A 41 3.03 -20.31 -1.65
N VAL A 42 3.57 -19.11 -1.52
CA VAL A 42 2.99 -17.83 -1.96
C VAL A 42 3.67 -17.39 -3.26
N LEU A 43 2.90 -16.84 -4.20
CA LEU A 43 3.42 -16.29 -5.44
C LEU A 43 4.04 -14.90 -5.18
N PHE A 44 5.29 -14.71 -5.58
CA PHE A 44 5.96 -13.41 -5.52
C PHE A 44 5.84 -12.71 -6.88
N ILE A 45 5.25 -11.51 -6.88
CA ILE A 45 5.07 -10.70 -8.10
C ILE A 45 5.73 -9.33 -7.91
N PRO A 46 6.83 -9.06 -8.62
CA PRO A 46 7.43 -7.74 -8.64
C PRO A 46 6.67 -6.80 -9.58
N PHE A 47 6.36 -5.60 -9.10
CA PHE A 47 5.88 -4.46 -9.87
C PHE A 47 7.05 -3.47 -10.00
N THR A 48 7.80 -3.58 -11.12
CA THR A 48 9.05 -2.83 -11.33
C THR A 48 8.95 -1.76 -12.41
N GLU A 49 7.88 -1.79 -13.21
CA GLU A 49 7.63 -0.81 -14.25
C GLU A 49 6.33 -0.05 -13.94
N PRO A 50 6.33 1.27 -14.05
CA PRO A 50 5.12 2.06 -13.83
C PRO A 50 4.12 1.81 -14.96
N VAL A 51 2.83 1.75 -14.65
CA VAL A 51 1.74 1.70 -15.64
C VAL A 51 1.70 3.02 -16.40
N GLU A 52 1.64 4.13 -15.66
CA GLU A 52 1.67 5.48 -16.20
C GLU A 52 3.09 6.05 -16.12
N LYS A 53 3.58 6.57 -17.25
CA LYS A 53 4.98 7.05 -17.41
C LYS A 53 5.19 8.45 -16.84
N ASP A 54 4.16 9.29 -16.80
CA ASP A 54 4.22 10.61 -16.18
C ASP A 54 4.20 10.47 -14.67
N LEU A 55 5.36 10.27 -14.06
CA LEU A 55 5.53 10.07 -12.62
C LEU A 55 5.31 11.34 -11.79
N PHE A 56 5.25 12.49 -12.40
CA PHE A 56 4.84 13.71 -11.72
C PHE A 56 3.33 13.69 -11.45
N LYS A 57 2.55 13.34 -12.46
CA LYS A 57 1.10 13.23 -12.38
C LYS A 57 0.66 11.93 -11.69
N TYR A 58 1.25 10.79 -12.07
CA TYR A 58 0.88 9.46 -11.57
C TYR A 58 2.00 8.89 -10.70
N ARG A 59 2.09 9.36 -9.47
CA ARG A 59 3.17 8.97 -8.55
C ARG A 59 3.17 7.48 -8.25
N ILE A 60 4.36 6.90 -8.11
CA ILE A 60 4.55 5.47 -7.83
C ILE A 60 3.75 5.00 -6.62
N ASN A 61 3.72 5.82 -5.57
CA ASN A 61 2.98 5.50 -4.35
C ASN A 61 1.48 5.27 -4.59
N TRP A 62 0.90 6.01 -5.54
CA TRP A 62 -0.49 5.79 -5.96
C TRP A 62 -0.60 4.59 -6.88
N GLN A 63 0.25 4.47 -7.88
CA GLN A 63 0.18 3.42 -8.90
C GLN A 63 0.21 2.01 -8.28
N LYS A 64 1.03 1.79 -7.24
CA LYS A 64 1.14 0.49 -6.56
C LYS A 64 -0.20 -0.03 -6.00
N ILE A 65 -1.16 0.89 -5.72
CA ILE A 65 -2.48 0.57 -5.17
C ILE A 65 -3.54 0.59 -6.27
N ILE A 66 -3.67 1.72 -6.98
CA ILE A 66 -4.78 1.96 -7.89
C ILE A 66 -4.74 1.11 -9.17
N PHE A 67 -3.58 0.60 -9.57
CA PHE A 67 -3.42 -0.29 -10.71
C PHE A 67 -3.17 -1.75 -10.34
N LEU A 68 -3.18 -2.11 -9.05
CA LEU A 68 -2.86 -3.46 -8.58
C LEU A 68 -3.73 -4.52 -9.25
N PHE A 69 -5.05 -4.35 -9.22
CA PHE A 69 -5.96 -5.32 -9.80
C PHE A 69 -5.90 -5.34 -11.33
N ASP A 70 -5.75 -4.17 -11.97
CA ASP A 70 -5.65 -4.08 -13.42
C ASP A 70 -4.39 -4.82 -13.93
N GLU A 71 -3.27 -4.69 -13.22
CA GLU A 71 -2.03 -5.37 -13.57
C GLU A 71 -2.12 -6.90 -13.37
N LEU A 72 -2.76 -7.36 -12.31
CA LEU A 72 -2.99 -8.79 -12.13
C LEU A 72 -3.89 -9.38 -13.21
N GLU A 73 -4.94 -8.63 -13.64
CA GLU A 73 -5.77 -9.02 -14.78
C GLU A 73 -4.98 -9.04 -16.08
N ARG A 74 -4.19 -8.00 -16.36
CA ARG A 74 -3.34 -7.92 -17.56
C ARG A 74 -2.35 -9.09 -17.64
N MET A 75 -1.82 -9.51 -16.48
CA MET A 75 -0.91 -10.66 -16.38
C MET A 75 -1.65 -12.01 -16.37
N ASN A 76 -2.98 -12.02 -16.39
CA ASN A 76 -3.82 -13.21 -16.27
C ASN A 76 -3.47 -14.08 -15.05
N VAL A 77 -3.30 -13.44 -13.89
CA VAL A 77 -2.93 -14.09 -12.64
C VAL A 77 -4.15 -14.30 -11.75
N ASP A 78 -4.46 -15.57 -11.48
CA ASP A 78 -5.46 -15.94 -10.48
C ASP A 78 -4.88 -15.89 -9.08
N TYR A 79 -5.63 -15.31 -8.14
CA TYR A 79 -5.22 -15.16 -6.75
C TYR A 79 -6.35 -15.49 -5.76
N ASP A 80 -5.98 -15.82 -4.53
CA ASP A 80 -6.89 -15.89 -3.39
C ASP A 80 -6.86 -14.59 -2.58
N GLN A 81 -5.69 -14.23 -2.07
CA GLN A 81 -5.43 -12.95 -1.40
C GLN A 81 -4.14 -12.32 -1.94
N ILE A 82 -4.05 -11.00 -1.85
CA ILE A 82 -2.90 -10.22 -2.31
C ILE A 82 -2.36 -9.40 -1.13
N ALA A 83 -1.11 -9.59 -0.77
CA ALA A 83 -0.41 -8.71 0.17
C ALA A 83 0.44 -7.70 -0.61
N LEU A 84 0.08 -6.43 -0.55
CA LEU A 84 0.97 -5.34 -0.94
C LEU A 84 1.94 -5.12 0.22
N VAL A 85 3.23 -5.26 -0.05
CA VAL A 85 4.30 -5.02 0.93
C VAL A 85 5.33 -4.08 0.31
N ASP A 86 5.45 -2.87 0.83
CA ASP A 86 6.33 -1.82 0.31
C ASP A 86 7.77 -2.32 0.10
N SER A 87 8.39 -1.87 -0.98
CA SER A 87 9.75 -2.27 -1.38
C SER A 87 10.80 -2.03 -0.30
N SER A 88 10.62 -1.03 0.54
CA SER A 88 11.52 -0.72 1.65
C SER A 88 11.37 -1.64 2.88
N PHE A 89 10.31 -2.45 2.96
CA PHE A 89 10.13 -3.40 4.07
C PHE A 89 10.92 -4.67 3.83
N MET A 90 11.33 -5.34 4.90
CA MET A 90 11.87 -6.70 4.90
C MET A 90 10.91 -7.61 5.64
N ILE A 91 10.64 -8.80 5.11
CA ILE A 91 9.87 -9.82 5.80
C ILE A 91 10.85 -10.73 6.54
N ARG A 92 10.75 -10.81 7.85
CA ARG A 92 11.60 -11.72 8.64
C ARG A 92 11.34 -13.16 8.25
N TRP A 93 12.37 -13.99 8.35
CA TRP A 93 12.34 -15.41 7.99
C TRP A 93 11.33 -16.23 8.81
N ASP A 94 11.02 -15.79 10.04
CA ASP A 94 10.08 -16.42 10.98
C ASP A 94 8.70 -15.77 11.02
N THR A 95 8.44 -14.80 10.14
CA THR A 95 7.12 -14.19 10.00
C THR A 95 6.07 -15.26 9.74
N PRO A 96 4.99 -15.33 10.54
CA PRO A 96 3.90 -16.28 10.30
C PRO A 96 3.22 -16.00 8.95
N ASN A 97 2.46 -16.99 8.47
CA ASN A 97 1.63 -16.80 7.29
C ASN A 97 0.49 -15.82 7.59
N PHE A 98 0.70 -14.55 7.31
CA PHE A 98 -0.26 -13.50 7.62
C PHE A 98 -1.57 -13.60 6.82
N PHE A 99 -1.60 -14.34 5.72
CA PHE A 99 -2.84 -14.60 4.99
C PHE A 99 -3.86 -15.40 5.79
N GLU A 100 -3.41 -16.21 6.75
CA GLU A 100 -4.27 -16.98 7.66
C GLU A 100 -4.85 -16.13 8.79
N MET A 101 -4.41 -14.86 8.91
CA MET A 101 -4.78 -13.96 10.01
C MET A 101 -5.71 -12.82 9.56
N THR A 102 -6.16 -12.83 8.30
CA THR A 102 -6.90 -11.72 7.70
C THR A 102 -8.41 -11.81 7.91
N ASP A 103 -8.94 -12.99 8.25
CA ASP A 103 -10.38 -13.29 8.22
C ASP A 103 -11.03 -12.89 6.89
N ARG A 104 -10.24 -12.86 5.80
CA ARG A 104 -10.58 -12.39 4.45
C ARG A 104 -11.02 -10.91 4.38
N LYS A 105 -10.82 -10.15 5.43
CA LYS A 105 -11.07 -8.71 5.48
C LYS A 105 -9.92 -7.94 4.84
N PHE A 106 -10.20 -6.71 4.42
CA PHE A 106 -9.12 -5.76 4.16
C PHE A 106 -8.25 -5.66 5.43
N THR A 107 -6.99 -6.06 5.33
CA THR A 107 -6.11 -6.15 6.50
C THR A 107 -4.93 -5.20 6.35
N ALA A 108 -4.63 -4.45 7.38
CA ALA A 108 -3.48 -3.55 7.41
C ALA A 108 -2.94 -3.38 8.84
N CYS A 109 -1.72 -2.85 8.97
CA CYS A 109 -1.16 -2.50 10.27
C CYS A 109 -1.54 -1.07 10.65
N ARG A 110 -1.87 -0.83 11.92
CA ARG A 110 -2.01 0.54 12.44
C ARG A 110 -0.72 1.31 12.21
N ASP A 111 -0.84 2.56 11.81
CA ASP A 111 0.29 3.47 11.80
C ASP A 111 0.39 4.15 13.16
N MET A 112 1.42 3.79 13.92
CA MET A 112 1.69 4.31 15.26
C MET A 112 2.94 5.17 15.30
N ASP A 113 3.48 5.55 14.15
CA ASP A 113 4.71 6.35 14.09
C ASP A 113 4.47 7.79 14.60
N ASN A 114 4.78 8.81 13.87
CA ASN A 114 4.64 10.18 14.31
C ASN A 114 3.17 10.65 14.34
N MET A 115 2.54 10.61 15.50
CA MET A 115 1.13 10.99 15.69
C MET A 115 0.84 12.44 15.29
N ARG A 116 1.79 13.35 15.44
CA ARG A 116 1.64 14.75 15.00
C ARG A 116 1.62 14.83 13.49
N TRP A 117 2.51 14.08 12.82
CA TRP A 117 2.54 14.02 11.37
C TRP A 117 1.23 13.45 10.80
N ILE A 118 0.70 12.39 11.44
CA ILE A 118 -0.59 11.79 11.06
C ILE A 118 -1.72 12.80 11.22
N TYR A 119 -1.80 13.48 12.39
CA TYR A 119 -2.81 14.49 12.64
C TYR A 119 -2.78 15.63 11.61
N ASP A 120 -1.60 16.22 11.38
CA ASP A 120 -1.44 17.30 10.41
C ASP A 120 -1.82 16.85 8.99
N SER A 121 -1.49 15.61 8.62
CA SER A 121 -1.87 15.02 7.34
C SER A 121 -3.39 14.86 7.23
N ILE A 122 -4.05 14.30 8.25
CA ILE A 122 -5.50 14.18 8.32
C ILE A 122 -6.15 15.55 8.11
N GLN A 123 -5.76 16.57 8.89
CA GLN A 123 -6.34 17.91 8.76
C GLN A 123 -6.15 18.48 7.34
N GLY A 124 -5.00 18.22 6.72
CA GLY A 124 -4.68 18.76 5.41
C GLY A 124 -5.51 18.19 4.25
N TYR A 125 -5.98 16.95 4.36
CA TYR A 125 -6.81 16.29 3.32
C TYR A 125 -8.31 16.37 3.60
N LYS A 126 -8.75 16.96 4.72
CA LYS A 126 -10.14 16.92 5.17
C LYS A 126 -11.11 17.47 4.14
N ASP A 127 -10.77 18.59 3.51
CA ASP A 127 -11.67 19.30 2.60
C ASP A 127 -11.98 18.50 1.33
N ILE A 128 -11.00 17.82 0.73
CA ILE A 128 -11.21 16.98 -0.45
C ILE A 128 -12.14 15.78 -0.17
N PHE A 129 -12.36 15.47 1.11
CA PHE A 129 -13.30 14.44 1.56
C PHE A 129 -14.57 15.02 2.20
N ASP A 130 -15.02 16.22 1.75
CA ASP A 130 -16.23 16.92 2.20
C ASP A 130 -16.29 17.16 3.72
N GLY A 131 -15.15 17.42 4.34
CA GLY A 131 -15.07 17.66 5.78
C GLY A 131 -15.24 16.41 6.64
N PHE A 132 -15.16 15.20 6.06
CA PHE A 132 -15.31 13.95 6.82
C PHE A 132 -14.33 13.89 8.01
N GLU A 133 -14.82 13.53 9.19
CA GLU A 133 -14.02 13.35 10.40
C GLU A 133 -13.42 11.95 10.45
N LEU A 134 -12.14 11.86 10.13
CA LEU A 134 -11.40 10.60 10.16
C LEU A 134 -11.03 10.23 11.60
N ASP A 135 -11.35 9.00 12.01
CA ASP A 135 -10.94 8.43 13.29
C ASP A 135 -9.45 8.03 13.24
N GLN A 136 -8.61 8.86 13.87
CA GLN A 136 -7.16 8.64 13.90
C GLN A 136 -6.77 7.30 14.57
N SER A 137 -7.58 6.77 15.47
CA SER A 137 -7.30 5.48 16.14
C SER A 137 -7.34 4.29 15.18
N LYS A 138 -7.98 4.46 14.03
CA LYS A 138 -8.11 3.48 12.94
C LYS A 138 -7.20 3.77 11.76
N TYR A 139 -6.26 4.70 11.91
CA TYR A 139 -5.36 5.05 10.83
C TYR A 139 -4.36 3.93 10.55
N VAL A 140 -4.32 3.48 9.29
CA VAL A 140 -3.47 2.35 8.87
C VAL A 140 -2.33 2.81 7.98
N ASN A 141 -1.25 2.02 7.99
CA ASN A 141 -0.08 2.22 7.16
C ASN A 141 -0.28 1.55 5.79
N SER A 142 -0.06 2.30 4.71
CA SER A 142 -0.20 1.81 3.33
C SER A 142 0.95 0.94 2.84
N GLY A 143 1.98 0.77 3.64
CA GLY A 143 3.15 -0.06 3.28
C GLY A 143 2.94 -1.55 3.51
N PHE A 144 1.89 -1.95 4.22
CA PHE A 144 1.45 -3.35 4.34
C PHE A 144 -0.07 -3.41 4.33
N MET A 145 -0.62 -4.06 3.31
CA MET A 145 -2.07 -4.25 3.17
C MET A 145 -2.34 -5.61 2.53
N VAL A 146 -3.41 -6.28 2.98
CA VAL A 146 -3.89 -7.51 2.34
C VAL A 146 -5.29 -7.30 1.79
N PHE A 147 -5.47 -7.69 0.55
CA PHE A 147 -6.71 -7.59 -0.23
C PHE A 147 -7.19 -8.96 -0.67
N ASN A 148 -8.43 -9.03 -1.15
CA ASN A 148 -8.95 -10.13 -1.96
C ASN A 148 -9.90 -9.58 -3.02
N GLU A 149 -10.55 -10.47 -3.79
CA GLU A 149 -11.47 -10.08 -4.87
C GLU A 149 -12.61 -9.16 -4.41
N GLU A 150 -13.10 -9.32 -3.19
CA GLU A 150 -14.19 -8.51 -2.62
C GLU A 150 -13.81 -7.03 -2.45
N HIS A 151 -12.50 -6.72 -2.41
CA HIS A 151 -11.99 -5.36 -2.27
C HIS A 151 -11.72 -4.66 -3.61
N LYS A 152 -11.86 -5.38 -4.73
CA LYS A 152 -11.55 -4.86 -6.06
C LYS A 152 -12.39 -3.62 -6.40
N GLU A 153 -13.70 -3.70 -6.21
CA GLU A 153 -14.61 -2.57 -6.50
C GLU A 153 -14.26 -1.34 -5.64
N MET A 154 -13.92 -1.56 -4.37
CA MET A 154 -13.49 -0.50 -3.46
C MET A 154 -12.20 0.18 -3.96
N ILE A 155 -11.20 -0.58 -4.41
CA ILE A 155 -9.96 -0.02 -4.97
C ILE A 155 -10.21 0.66 -6.32
N GLN A 156 -11.09 0.14 -7.17
CA GLN A 156 -11.49 0.78 -8.42
C GLN A 156 -12.20 2.12 -8.17
N GLY A 157 -13.07 2.18 -7.17
CA GLY A 157 -13.68 3.43 -6.72
C GLY A 157 -12.65 4.44 -6.22
N PHE A 158 -11.66 3.98 -5.43
CA PHE A 158 -10.55 4.83 -4.98
C PHE A 158 -9.70 5.36 -6.14
N LYS A 159 -9.43 4.50 -7.13
CA LYS A 159 -8.76 4.89 -8.38
C LYS A 159 -9.52 5.98 -9.11
N SER A 160 -10.84 5.80 -9.33
CA SER A 160 -11.67 6.81 -10.01
C SER A 160 -11.65 8.12 -9.25
N PHE A 161 -11.84 8.10 -7.93
CA PHE A 161 -11.79 9.29 -7.09
C PHE A 161 -10.45 10.02 -7.21
N TYR A 162 -9.33 9.28 -7.18
CA TYR A 162 -8.01 9.88 -7.37
C TYR A 162 -7.86 10.53 -8.74
N LEU A 163 -8.26 9.84 -9.82
CA LEU A 163 -8.12 10.33 -11.19
C LEU A 163 -8.99 11.56 -11.45
N ASP A 164 -10.19 11.60 -10.88
CA ASP A 164 -11.13 12.75 -11.02
C ASP A 164 -10.63 13.99 -10.28
N ASN A 165 -9.79 13.82 -9.24
CA ASN A 165 -9.28 14.90 -8.39
C ASN A 165 -7.74 15.03 -8.44
N ILE A 166 -7.08 14.50 -9.46
CA ILE A 166 -5.63 14.32 -9.51
C ILE A 166 -4.85 15.65 -9.34
N ASP A 167 -5.33 16.72 -9.96
CA ASP A 167 -4.65 18.03 -9.90
C ASP A 167 -4.73 18.63 -8.48
N GLU A 168 -5.84 18.41 -7.77
CA GLU A 168 -6.00 18.82 -6.38
C GLU A 168 -5.11 17.99 -5.45
N PHE A 169 -5.00 16.69 -5.67
CA PHE A 169 -4.07 15.83 -4.92
C PHE A 169 -2.63 16.25 -5.13
N ILE A 170 -2.23 16.61 -6.36
CA ILE A 170 -0.88 17.11 -6.62
C ILE A 170 -0.63 18.40 -5.84
N ASP A 171 -1.56 19.36 -5.88
CA ASP A 171 -1.42 20.63 -5.14
C ASP A 171 -1.34 20.40 -3.62
N LEU A 172 -2.20 19.55 -3.08
CA LEU A 172 -2.14 19.17 -1.66
C LEU A 172 -0.78 18.58 -1.28
N GLN A 173 -0.26 17.66 -2.10
CA GLN A 173 0.96 16.92 -1.81
C GLN A 173 2.22 17.76 -2.00
N ASP A 174 2.25 18.67 -2.97
CA ASP A 174 3.45 19.45 -3.29
C ASP A 174 3.49 20.81 -2.59
N ASN A 175 2.35 21.46 -2.45
CA ASN A 175 2.30 22.86 -2.02
C ASN A 175 1.71 23.06 -0.62
N LYS A 176 0.63 22.35 -0.28
CA LYS A 176 -0.14 22.62 0.94
C LYS A 176 0.22 21.70 2.09
N VAL A 177 -0.05 20.41 1.97
CA VAL A 177 0.10 19.43 3.07
C VAL A 177 1.51 18.85 3.13
N LYS A 178 2.09 18.52 1.98
CA LYS A 178 3.47 18.01 1.79
C LYS A 178 3.76 16.71 2.57
N LYS A 179 2.73 15.92 2.83
CA LYS A 179 2.81 14.64 3.56
C LYS A 179 1.58 13.78 3.26
N GLY A 180 1.64 12.51 3.65
CA GLY A 180 0.50 11.59 3.58
C GLY A 180 0.22 10.99 2.21
N ASN A 181 0.82 11.48 1.15
CA ASN A 181 0.69 10.98 -0.24
C ASN A 181 -0.59 10.17 -0.49
N GLU A 182 -0.48 8.88 -0.77
CA GLU A 182 -1.60 7.94 -0.95
C GLU A 182 -2.18 7.43 0.36
N GLN A 183 -1.38 7.39 1.43
CA GLN A 183 -1.76 6.77 2.71
C GLN A 183 -2.93 7.49 3.38
N THR A 184 -2.87 8.82 3.52
CA THR A 184 -3.95 9.58 4.17
C THR A 184 -5.23 9.56 3.34
N PRO A 185 -5.21 9.81 2.02
CA PRO A 185 -6.39 9.63 1.17
C PRO A 185 -7.01 8.23 1.25
N LEU A 186 -6.18 7.18 1.27
CA LEU A 186 -6.67 5.81 1.42
C LEU A 186 -7.41 5.62 2.76
N ASN A 187 -6.87 6.14 3.86
CA ASN A 187 -7.51 6.07 5.16
C ASN A 187 -8.86 6.80 5.19
N TYR A 188 -8.96 7.96 4.55
CA TYR A 188 -10.23 8.65 4.34
C TYR A 188 -11.20 7.79 3.53
N TRP A 189 -10.76 7.23 2.41
CA TRP A 189 -11.58 6.40 1.54
C TRP A 189 -12.13 5.18 2.27
N LEU A 190 -11.28 4.46 3.00
CA LEU A 190 -11.68 3.29 3.78
C LEU A 190 -12.75 3.62 4.81
N GLN A 191 -12.56 4.69 5.59
CA GLN A 191 -13.49 5.04 6.67
C GLN A 191 -14.78 5.66 6.16
N LYS A 192 -14.72 6.57 5.15
CA LYS A 192 -15.90 7.19 4.54
C LYS A 192 -16.80 6.15 3.89
N ASN A 193 -16.22 5.12 3.26
CA ASN A 193 -16.96 4.01 2.65
C ASN A 193 -17.24 2.85 3.62
N LYS A 194 -16.92 2.99 4.91
CA LYS A 194 -17.20 2.01 5.97
C LYS A 194 -16.64 0.62 5.66
N VAL A 195 -15.45 0.57 5.06
CA VAL A 195 -14.76 -0.68 4.79
C VAL A 195 -14.41 -1.36 6.10
N ASP A 196 -14.74 -2.65 6.24
CA ASP A 196 -14.37 -3.44 7.41
C ASP A 196 -12.89 -3.80 7.35
N VAL A 197 -12.08 -3.05 8.10
CA VAL A 197 -10.63 -3.19 8.12
C VAL A 197 -10.18 -3.99 9.32
N ASN A 198 -9.52 -5.13 9.08
CA ASN A 198 -8.82 -5.86 10.12
C ASN A 198 -7.49 -5.16 10.45
N ILE A 199 -7.42 -4.56 11.63
CA ILE A 199 -6.22 -3.91 12.18
C ILE A 199 -5.67 -4.67 13.40
N ASP A 200 -6.20 -5.85 13.66
CA ASP A 200 -5.94 -6.63 14.89
C ASP A 200 -4.79 -7.65 14.72
N LEU A 201 -3.96 -7.47 13.67
CA LEU A 201 -2.70 -8.21 13.60
C LEU A 201 -1.89 -7.97 14.87
N PRO A 202 -1.23 -9.02 15.40
CA PRO A 202 -0.49 -8.90 16.67
C PRO A 202 0.44 -7.68 16.67
N LEU A 203 0.29 -6.81 17.64
CA LEU A 203 1.20 -5.69 17.84
C LEU A 203 2.49 -6.19 18.50
N PRO A 204 3.62 -5.74 18.05
CA PRO A 204 3.90 -4.82 16.94
C PRO A 204 4.25 -5.56 15.64
N PHE A 205 3.30 -6.17 14.95
CA PHE A 205 3.54 -6.99 13.75
C PHE A 205 4.45 -6.29 12.74
N LYS A 206 4.15 -5.02 12.41
CA LYS A 206 4.96 -4.18 11.51
C LYS A 206 6.41 -4.03 12.01
N LEU A 207 6.61 -3.87 13.33
CA LEU A 207 7.94 -3.63 13.93
C LEU A 207 8.75 -4.92 14.11
N THR A 208 8.09 -6.06 14.28
CA THR A 208 8.76 -7.35 14.56
C THR A 208 8.90 -8.24 13.35
N HIS A 209 7.93 -8.24 12.45
CA HIS A 209 7.86 -9.14 11.30
C HIS A 209 8.08 -8.45 9.97
N LEU A 210 7.74 -7.16 9.86
CA LEU A 210 7.96 -6.32 8.69
C LEU A 210 8.88 -5.17 9.07
N GLN A 211 10.17 -5.33 8.86
CA GLN A 211 11.19 -4.33 9.20
C GLN A 211 11.49 -3.43 8.00
N ARG A 212 11.65 -2.14 8.27
CA ARG A 212 12.01 -1.11 7.28
C ARG A 212 13.49 -0.79 7.30
#